data_cbff89538076addaf46f9ce5f8f7e7b7
#
_entry.id   cbff89538076addaf46f9ce5f8f7e7b7
#
_cell.length_a   1.000
_cell.length_b   1.000
_cell.length_c   1.000
_cell.angle_alpha   90.00
_cell.angle_beta   90.00
_cell.angle_gamma   90.00
#
_symmetry.space_group_name_H-M   'P 1'
#
loop_
_entity.id
_entity.type
_entity.pdbx_description
1 polymer ?
#
loop_
_entity_poly.entity_id
_entity_poly.type
_entity_poly.pdbx_seq_one_letter_code
_entity_poly.pdbx_strand_id
1 'polypeptide(L)'
;MVLKGEVMSLKNSILRIFSANFLSMISGIIIGFVVPAILSVESYSFVKTYAFYISYIGFLHFGFVDGMYIKYGGKSSNEIDKAELKGEHKVFLLMQAIVTAIFLIFAFVNNDVIMFLIALSIIPVNTYSFHQLYYQATGQFKDYAKVSYVYTLMYLLLNIFLAIIFRSENKIFYCLTTLVANGMAFLFLEYRFYKSTKGIKA
;
A
#
# COMPACT_ATOMS: atom_id res chain seq x y z
N MET A 1 26.00 5.68 28.92
CA MET A 1 26.31 5.39 27.49
C MET A 1 25.13 4.74 26.76
N VAL A 2 24.37 3.85 27.40
CA VAL A 2 23.15 3.18 26.83
C VAL A 2 22.08 4.18 26.39
N LEU A 3 21.68 5.13 27.25
CA LEU A 3 20.65 6.13 26.95
C LEU A 3 20.91 6.97 25.68
N LYS A 4 22.18 7.27 25.39
CA LYS A 4 22.55 8.08 24.21
C LYS A 4 22.39 7.28 22.90
N GLY A 5 22.63 5.97 22.94
CA GLY A 5 22.43 5.06 21.81
C GLY A 5 20.95 4.85 21.50
N GLU A 6 20.10 4.69 22.50
CA GLU A 6 18.64 4.52 22.35
C GLU A 6 17.96 5.79 21.82
N VAL A 7 18.34 6.96 22.34
CA VAL A 7 17.82 8.27 21.86
C VAL A 7 18.22 8.52 20.41
N MET A 8 19.46 8.16 20.02
CA MET A 8 19.93 8.32 18.64
C MET A 8 19.22 7.34 17.69
N SER A 9 18.92 6.12 18.14
CA SER A 9 18.10 5.13 17.41
C SER A 9 16.67 5.62 17.21
N LEU A 10 16.03 6.14 18.26
CA LEU A 10 14.67 6.69 18.22
C LEU A 10 14.58 7.90 17.27
N LYS A 11 15.51 8.85 17.34
CA LYS A 11 15.58 10.00 16.45
C LYS A 11 15.67 9.57 14.98
N ASN A 12 16.54 8.60 14.67
CA ASN A 12 16.70 8.09 13.31
C ASN A 12 15.43 7.37 12.81
N SER A 13 14.72 6.67 13.68
CA SER A 13 13.46 5.99 13.36
C SER A 13 12.35 7.00 13.04
N ILE A 14 12.21 8.03 13.86
CA ILE A 14 11.25 9.13 13.64
C ILE A 14 11.56 9.85 12.32
N LEU A 15 12.84 10.17 12.06
CA LEU A 15 13.25 10.84 10.82
C LEU A 15 12.93 10.00 9.57
N ARG A 16 13.08 8.68 9.65
CA ARG A 16 12.74 7.78 8.53
C ARG A 16 11.24 7.79 8.21
N ILE A 17 10.39 7.67 9.23
CA ILE A 17 8.94 7.71 9.06
C ILE A 17 8.52 9.09 8.52
N PHE A 18 9.02 10.15 9.17
CA PHE A 18 8.70 11.53 8.77
C PHE A 18 9.09 11.80 7.32
N SER A 19 10.32 11.47 6.91
CA SER A 19 10.79 11.71 5.55
C SER A 19 10.04 10.89 4.50
N ALA A 20 9.63 9.65 4.81
CA ALA A 20 8.81 8.85 3.92
C ALA A 20 7.41 9.45 3.72
N ASN A 21 6.76 9.87 4.81
CA ASN A 21 5.46 10.51 4.76
C ASN A 21 5.52 11.91 4.09
N PHE A 22 6.60 12.66 4.33
CA PHE A 22 6.83 13.96 3.71
C PHE A 22 7.00 13.82 2.18
N LEU A 23 7.76 12.82 1.72
CA LEU A 23 7.89 12.53 0.29
C LEU A 23 6.53 12.17 -0.32
N SER A 24 5.73 11.35 0.37
CA SER A 24 4.38 10.99 -0.08
C SER A 24 3.47 12.21 -0.20
N MET A 25 3.52 13.12 0.78
CA MET A 25 2.77 14.37 0.76
C MET A 25 3.17 15.25 -0.42
N ILE A 26 4.48 15.48 -0.62
CA ILE A 26 4.98 16.29 -1.76
C ILE A 26 4.56 15.65 -3.09
N SER A 27 4.68 14.33 -3.21
CA SER A 27 4.26 13.61 -4.42
C SER A 27 2.77 13.79 -4.69
N GLY A 28 1.94 13.72 -3.65
CA GLY A 28 0.50 13.99 -3.75
C GLY A 28 0.18 15.40 -4.23
N ILE A 29 0.92 16.40 -3.73
CA ILE A 29 0.80 17.81 -4.17
C ILE A 29 1.16 17.94 -5.65
N ILE A 30 2.30 17.40 -6.07
CA ILE A 30 2.76 17.45 -7.47
C ILE A 30 1.72 16.82 -8.41
N ILE A 31 1.26 15.60 -8.09
CA ILE A 31 0.25 14.91 -8.88
C ILE A 31 -1.07 15.66 -8.90
N GLY A 32 -1.45 16.28 -7.75
CA GLY A 32 -2.64 17.09 -7.61
C GLY A 32 -2.67 18.36 -8.50
N PHE A 33 -1.51 18.85 -8.95
CA PHE A 33 -1.41 19.95 -9.91
C PHE A 33 -1.19 19.46 -11.35
N VAL A 34 -0.36 18.44 -11.54
CA VAL A 34 0.04 17.98 -12.87
C VAL A 34 -1.09 17.24 -13.59
N VAL A 35 -1.79 16.36 -12.91
CA VAL A 35 -2.85 15.54 -13.55
C VAL A 35 -4.05 16.39 -14.01
N PRO A 36 -4.61 17.31 -13.20
CA PRO A 36 -5.73 18.14 -13.65
C PRO A 36 -5.36 19.15 -14.76
N ALA A 37 -4.06 19.46 -14.94
CA ALA A 37 -3.62 20.29 -16.05
C ALA A 37 -3.73 19.60 -17.42
N ILE A 38 -3.86 18.27 -17.44
CA ILE A 38 -3.94 17.45 -18.67
C ILE A 38 -5.35 16.93 -18.90
N LEU A 39 -6.04 16.50 -17.83
CA LEU A 39 -7.35 15.88 -17.93
C LEU A 39 -8.48 16.92 -18.01
N SER A 40 -9.52 16.62 -18.77
CA SER A 40 -10.79 17.36 -18.65
C SER A 40 -11.36 17.25 -17.24
N VAL A 41 -12.22 18.19 -16.84
CA VAL A 41 -12.88 18.20 -15.53
C VAL A 41 -13.61 16.89 -15.26
N GLU A 42 -14.30 16.34 -16.26
CA GLU A 42 -15.02 15.06 -16.16
C GLU A 42 -14.05 13.89 -15.94
N SER A 43 -12.97 13.81 -16.74
CA SER A 43 -11.96 12.76 -16.61
C SER A 43 -11.22 12.85 -15.27
N TYR A 44 -10.93 14.05 -14.79
CA TYR A 44 -10.32 14.25 -13.49
C TYR A 44 -11.26 13.87 -12.34
N SER A 45 -12.56 14.20 -12.45
CA SER A 45 -13.57 13.76 -11.49
C SER A 45 -13.62 12.24 -11.36
N PHE A 46 -13.56 11.51 -12.48
CA PHE A 46 -13.50 10.05 -12.48
C PHE A 46 -12.28 9.52 -11.70
N VAL A 47 -11.09 10.09 -11.96
CA VAL A 47 -9.84 9.72 -11.26
C VAL A 47 -9.95 10.02 -9.77
N LYS A 48 -10.54 11.15 -9.40
CA LYS A 48 -10.75 11.51 -7.99
C LYS A 48 -11.77 10.62 -7.28
N THR A 49 -12.84 10.22 -7.98
CA THR A 49 -13.82 9.25 -7.44
C THR A 49 -13.14 7.91 -7.16
N TYR A 50 -12.33 7.40 -8.10
CA TYR A 50 -11.55 6.19 -7.87
C TYR A 50 -10.60 6.35 -6.67
N ALA A 51 -9.81 7.45 -6.62
CA ALA A 51 -8.88 7.70 -5.52
C ALA A 51 -9.59 7.83 -4.17
N PHE A 52 -10.78 8.43 -4.14
CA PHE A 52 -11.63 8.50 -2.96
C PHE A 52 -11.97 7.10 -2.45
N TYR A 53 -12.49 6.21 -3.30
CA TYR A 53 -12.80 4.85 -2.89
C TYR A 53 -11.56 4.04 -2.49
N ILE A 54 -10.42 4.23 -3.17
CA ILE A 54 -9.14 3.61 -2.76
C ILE A 54 -8.76 3.98 -1.33
N SER A 55 -9.03 5.21 -0.89
CA SER A 55 -8.72 5.63 0.48
C SER A 55 -9.53 4.88 1.56
N TYR A 56 -10.64 4.27 1.18
CA TYR A 56 -11.50 3.46 2.06
C TYR A 56 -11.25 1.95 1.97
N ILE A 57 -10.39 1.48 1.05
CA ILE A 57 -10.11 0.05 0.90
C ILE A 57 -9.60 -0.58 2.21
N GLY A 58 -8.90 0.18 3.06
CA GLY A 58 -8.46 -0.27 4.37
C GLY A 58 -9.58 -0.81 5.26
N PHE A 59 -10.80 -0.32 5.15
CA PHE A 59 -11.93 -0.88 5.91
C PHE A 59 -12.27 -2.33 5.52
N LEU A 60 -11.91 -2.74 4.31
CA LEU A 60 -12.18 -4.09 3.80
C LEU A 60 -11.26 -5.18 4.38
N HIS A 61 -10.30 -4.82 5.23
CA HIS A 61 -9.58 -5.82 6.03
C HIS A 61 -10.25 -6.07 7.40
N PHE A 62 -11.41 -5.43 7.68
CA PHE A 62 -12.25 -5.67 8.86
C PHE A 62 -11.50 -5.69 10.19
N GLY A 63 -10.52 -4.81 10.35
CA GLY A 63 -9.68 -4.73 11.56
C GLY A 63 -8.60 -5.82 11.68
N PHE A 64 -8.47 -6.74 10.71
CA PHE A 64 -7.47 -7.81 10.77
C PHE A 64 -6.04 -7.27 10.89
N VAL A 65 -5.74 -6.26 10.09
CA VAL A 65 -4.41 -5.63 10.08
C VAL A 65 -4.15 -4.85 11.37
N ASP A 66 -5.19 -4.22 11.93
CA ASP A 66 -5.10 -3.52 13.22
C ASP A 66 -4.90 -4.51 14.37
N GLY A 67 -5.59 -5.64 14.36
CA GLY A 67 -5.41 -6.73 15.32
C GLY A 67 -3.98 -7.29 15.28
N MET A 68 -3.42 -7.50 14.10
CA MET A 68 -2.03 -7.91 13.90
C MET A 68 -1.07 -6.83 14.45
N TYR A 69 -1.32 -5.55 14.18
CA TYR A 69 -0.51 -4.45 14.68
C TYR A 69 -0.45 -4.44 16.22
N ILE A 70 -1.60 -4.60 16.89
CA ILE A 70 -1.69 -4.68 18.36
C ILE A 70 -0.97 -5.92 18.87
N LYS A 71 -1.17 -7.09 18.26
CA LYS A 71 -0.59 -8.38 18.68
C LYS A 71 0.93 -8.38 18.66
N TYR A 72 1.52 -7.77 17.63
CA TYR A 72 2.97 -7.73 17.43
C TYR A 72 3.62 -6.43 17.92
N GLY A 73 2.83 -5.47 18.38
CA GLY A 73 3.32 -4.18 18.88
C GLY A 73 4.33 -4.33 20.00
N GLY A 74 5.49 -3.69 19.83
CA GLY A 74 6.59 -3.71 20.79
C GLY A 74 7.47 -4.96 20.79
N LYS A 75 7.11 -6.00 20.02
CA LYS A 75 7.96 -7.20 19.86
C LYS A 75 9.01 -6.96 18.77
N SER A 76 10.21 -7.46 18.99
CA SER A 76 11.20 -7.52 17.90
C SER A 76 10.84 -8.64 16.90
N SER A 77 11.27 -8.49 15.65
CA SER A 77 11.02 -9.48 14.60
C SER A 77 11.54 -10.90 14.93
N ASN A 78 12.52 -11.00 15.83
CA ASN A 78 13.09 -12.28 16.27
C ASN A 78 12.24 -12.99 17.34
N GLU A 79 11.36 -12.26 18.03
CA GLU A 79 10.46 -12.78 19.07
C GLU A 79 9.14 -13.27 18.51
N ILE A 80 8.91 -13.06 17.21
CA ILE A 80 7.65 -13.43 16.56
C ILE A 80 7.74 -14.86 16.02
N ASP A 81 6.74 -15.67 16.36
CA ASP A 81 6.57 -16.97 15.73
C ASP A 81 6.22 -16.80 14.25
N LYS A 82 7.17 -17.18 13.40
CA LYS A 82 7.00 -17.06 11.94
C LYS A 82 5.98 -18.05 11.38
N ALA A 83 5.72 -19.19 12.06
CA ALA A 83 4.69 -20.14 11.62
C ALA A 83 3.30 -19.53 11.84
N GLU A 84 3.08 -18.94 13.01
CA GLU A 84 1.86 -18.24 13.34
C GLU A 84 1.63 -17.04 12.39
N LEU A 85 2.62 -16.17 12.22
CA LEU A 85 2.54 -15.03 11.30
C LEU A 85 2.22 -15.47 9.86
N LYS A 86 2.82 -16.58 9.39
CA LYS A 86 2.54 -17.12 8.06
C LYS A 86 1.12 -17.67 7.94
N GLY A 87 0.60 -18.30 9.00
CA GLY A 87 -0.78 -18.76 9.07
C GLY A 87 -1.77 -17.60 9.00
N GLU A 88 -1.54 -16.57 9.81
CA GLU A 88 -2.37 -15.34 9.80
C GLU A 88 -2.36 -14.66 8.44
N HIS A 89 -1.20 -14.54 7.80
CA HIS A 89 -1.08 -13.94 6.48
C HIS A 89 -1.87 -14.74 5.41
N LYS A 90 -1.86 -16.07 5.47
CA LYS A 90 -2.69 -16.90 4.57
C LYS A 90 -4.19 -16.66 4.77
N VAL A 91 -4.64 -16.64 6.04
CA VAL A 91 -6.04 -16.35 6.37
C VAL A 91 -6.43 -14.95 5.88
N PHE A 92 -5.56 -13.97 6.08
CA PHE A 92 -5.75 -12.61 5.58
C PHE A 92 -5.90 -12.58 4.05
N LEU A 93 -4.99 -13.21 3.29
CA LEU A 93 -5.08 -13.25 1.82
C LEU A 93 -6.34 -13.96 1.34
N LEU A 94 -6.76 -15.05 2.00
CA LEU A 94 -8.01 -15.74 1.66
C LEU A 94 -9.22 -14.82 1.87
N MET A 95 -9.27 -14.10 2.98
CA MET A 95 -10.32 -13.13 3.27
C MET A 95 -10.34 -12.02 2.20
N GLN A 96 -9.18 -11.47 1.84
CA GLN A 96 -9.09 -10.45 0.79
C GLN A 96 -9.51 -10.99 -0.59
N ALA A 97 -9.21 -12.25 -0.90
CA ALA A 97 -9.65 -12.89 -2.14
C ALA A 97 -11.18 -13.03 -2.21
N ILE A 98 -11.83 -13.40 -1.10
CA ILE A 98 -13.30 -13.47 -1.02
C ILE A 98 -13.92 -12.08 -1.22
N VAL A 99 -13.40 -11.06 -0.55
CA VAL A 99 -13.89 -9.69 -0.69
C VAL A 99 -13.71 -9.19 -2.13
N THR A 100 -12.52 -9.43 -2.72
CA THR A 100 -12.24 -9.09 -4.12
C THR A 100 -13.23 -9.77 -5.07
N ALA A 101 -13.52 -11.07 -4.87
CA ALA A 101 -14.48 -11.80 -5.70
C ALA A 101 -15.89 -11.20 -5.63
N ILE A 102 -16.35 -10.82 -4.43
CA ILE A 102 -17.64 -10.15 -4.25
C ILE A 102 -17.68 -8.82 -5.02
N PHE A 103 -16.65 -7.98 -4.89
CA PHE A 103 -16.58 -6.71 -5.60
C PHE A 103 -16.50 -6.88 -7.12
N LEU A 104 -15.78 -7.90 -7.61
CA LEU A 104 -15.75 -8.23 -9.04
C LEU A 104 -17.12 -8.62 -9.56
N ILE A 105 -17.88 -9.46 -8.84
CA ILE A 105 -19.24 -9.85 -9.22
C ILE A 105 -20.12 -8.59 -9.34
N PHE A 106 -20.08 -7.71 -8.34
CA PHE A 106 -20.83 -6.45 -8.38
C PHE A 106 -20.43 -5.55 -9.54
N ALA A 107 -19.11 -5.45 -9.82
CA ALA A 107 -18.61 -4.66 -10.94
C ALA A 107 -19.11 -5.19 -12.30
N PHE A 108 -19.09 -6.51 -12.48
CA PHE A 108 -19.59 -7.13 -13.72
C PHE A 108 -21.10 -7.00 -13.88
N VAL A 109 -21.86 -7.22 -12.82
CA VAL A 109 -23.34 -7.11 -12.88
C VAL A 109 -23.77 -5.67 -13.22
N ASN A 110 -23.08 -4.66 -12.68
CA ASN A 110 -23.44 -3.25 -12.89
C ASN A 110 -22.69 -2.59 -14.05
N ASN A 111 -21.79 -3.30 -14.73
CA ASN A 111 -20.88 -2.73 -15.74
C ASN A 111 -20.10 -1.49 -15.23
N ASP A 112 -19.71 -1.50 -13.95
CA ASP A 112 -19.05 -0.39 -13.28
C ASP A 112 -17.52 -0.53 -13.33
N VAL A 113 -16.90 0.30 -14.19
CA VAL A 113 -15.44 0.30 -14.39
C VAL A 113 -14.70 0.77 -13.13
N ILE A 114 -15.24 1.72 -12.37
CA ILE A 114 -14.60 2.18 -11.10
C ILE A 114 -14.60 1.02 -10.11
N MET A 115 -15.73 0.37 -9.91
CA MET A 115 -15.85 -0.78 -9.02
C MET A 115 -14.92 -1.94 -9.43
N PHE A 116 -14.76 -2.18 -10.74
CA PHE A 116 -13.82 -3.17 -11.25
C PHE A 116 -12.36 -2.84 -10.88
N LEU A 117 -11.95 -1.57 -11.08
CA LEU A 117 -10.61 -1.11 -10.70
C LEU A 117 -10.38 -1.16 -9.18
N ILE A 118 -11.41 -0.85 -8.39
CA ILE A 118 -11.38 -0.99 -6.92
C ILE A 118 -11.17 -2.44 -6.53
N ALA A 119 -11.95 -3.36 -7.11
CA ALA A 119 -11.83 -4.80 -6.83
C ALA A 119 -10.42 -5.32 -7.06
N LEU A 120 -9.79 -4.95 -8.17
CA LEU A 120 -8.39 -5.30 -8.47
C LEU A 120 -7.38 -4.69 -7.49
N SER A 121 -7.74 -3.59 -6.85
CA SER A 121 -6.88 -2.87 -5.90
C SER A 121 -6.95 -3.41 -4.47
N ILE A 122 -8.00 -4.17 -4.10
CA ILE A 122 -8.24 -4.64 -2.72
C ILE A 122 -7.04 -5.43 -2.18
N ILE A 123 -6.64 -6.48 -2.86
CA ILE A 123 -5.52 -7.34 -2.42
C ILE A 123 -4.22 -6.55 -2.35
N PRO A 124 -3.76 -5.84 -3.41
CA PRO A 124 -2.50 -5.12 -3.36
C PRO A 124 -2.44 -4.04 -2.28
N VAL A 125 -3.49 -3.24 -2.12
CA VAL A 125 -3.54 -2.15 -1.14
C VAL A 125 -3.55 -2.67 0.29
N ASN A 126 -4.40 -3.66 0.59
CA ASN A 126 -4.50 -4.21 1.94
C ASN A 126 -3.27 -5.04 2.33
N THR A 127 -2.65 -5.74 1.38
CA THR A 127 -1.38 -6.44 1.64
C THR A 127 -0.23 -5.46 1.88
N TYR A 128 -0.19 -4.36 1.12
CA TYR A 128 0.76 -3.29 1.40
C TYR A 128 0.58 -2.74 2.83
N SER A 129 -0.66 -2.48 3.26
CA SER A 129 -0.99 -2.03 4.62
C SER A 129 -0.58 -3.05 5.68
N PHE A 130 -0.83 -4.36 5.44
CA PHE A 130 -0.42 -5.45 6.33
C PHE A 130 1.09 -5.40 6.61
N HIS A 131 1.91 -5.36 5.57
CA HIS A 131 3.36 -5.32 5.73
C HIS A 131 3.87 -4.00 6.33
N GLN A 132 3.27 -2.89 5.96
CA GLN A 132 3.61 -1.58 6.52
C GLN A 132 3.38 -1.54 8.03
N LEU A 133 2.19 -1.94 8.48
CA LEU A 133 1.85 -1.97 9.91
C LEU A 133 2.66 -3.04 10.66
N TYR A 134 2.97 -4.18 10.03
CA TYR A 134 3.88 -5.17 10.60
C TYR A 134 5.28 -4.59 10.86
N TYR A 135 5.87 -3.90 9.88
CA TYR A 135 7.17 -3.25 10.07
C TYR A 135 7.14 -2.16 11.14
N GLN A 136 6.04 -1.42 11.22
CA GLN A 136 5.87 -0.40 12.25
C GLN A 136 5.70 -1.01 13.65
N ALA A 137 4.87 -2.03 13.80
CA ALA A 137 4.64 -2.74 15.05
C ALA A 137 5.92 -3.34 15.62
N THR A 138 6.77 -3.88 14.74
CA THR A 138 8.02 -4.58 15.11
C THR A 138 9.27 -3.70 15.10
N GLY A 139 9.10 -2.38 14.99
CA GLY A 139 10.21 -1.42 15.02
C GLY A 139 11.13 -1.47 13.79
N GLN A 140 10.71 -2.13 12.69
CA GLN A 140 11.48 -2.24 11.45
C GLN A 140 11.32 -0.97 10.57
N PHE A 141 11.55 0.21 11.15
CA PHE A 141 11.32 1.52 10.51
C PHE A 141 12.17 1.76 9.26
N LYS A 142 13.28 1.06 9.12
CA LYS A 142 14.10 1.12 7.90
C LYS A 142 13.39 0.46 6.72
N ASP A 143 12.77 -0.70 6.95
CA ASP A 143 12.02 -1.43 5.92
C ASP A 143 10.71 -0.72 5.60
N TYR A 144 10.02 -0.22 6.63
CA TYR A 144 8.87 0.67 6.46
C TYR A 144 9.17 1.82 5.50
N ALA A 145 10.21 2.63 5.80
CA ALA A 145 10.56 3.79 5.00
C ALA A 145 10.99 3.39 3.57
N LYS A 146 11.79 2.32 3.42
CA LYS A 146 12.24 1.85 2.12
C LYS A 146 11.07 1.48 1.20
N VAL A 147 10.10 0.75 1.72
CA VAL A 147 8.91 0.35 0.93
C VAL A 147 8.07 1.56 0.58
N SER A 148 7.86 2.49 1.54
CA SER A 148 7.15 3.75 1.29
C SER A 148 7.83 4.59 0.21
N TYR A 149 9.15 4.73 0.23
CA TYR A 149 9.89 5.48 -0.79
C TYR A 149 9.73 4.86 -2.17
N VAL A 150 9.91 3.54 -2.29
CA VAL A 150 9.79 2.85 -3.58
C VAL A 150 8.40 3.00 -4.15
N TYR A 151 7.36 2.77 -3.33
CA TYR A 151 5.97 2.96 -3.74
C TYR A 151 5.70 4.40 -4.19
N THR A 152 6.07 5.38 -3.36
CA THR A 152 5.78 6.80 -3.63
C THR A 152 6.49 7.30 -4.88
N LEU A 153 7.77 6.97 -5.05
CA LEU A 153 8.53 7.36 -6.23
C LEU A 153 7.98 6.73 -7.49
N MET A 154 7.61 5.45 -7.44
CA MET A 154 7.02 4.77 -8.59
C MET A 154 5.68 5.37 -8.98
N TYR A 155 4.81 5.62 -8.01
CA TYR A 155 3.51 6.26 -8.24
C TYR A 155 3.68 7.66 -8.83
N LEU A 156 4.61 8.47 -8.29
CA LEU A 156 4.93 9.81 -8.80
C LEU A 156 5.44 9.74 -10.24
N LEU A 157 6.44 8.89 -10.51
CA LEU A 157 7.06 8.78 -11.83
C LEU A 157 6.06 8.30 -12.89
N LEU A 158 5.19 7.35 -12.57
CA LEU A 158 4.16 6.86 -13.50
C LEU A 158 3.18 8.00 -13.87
N ASN A 159 2.73 8.78 -12.88
CA ASN A 159 1.82 9.91 -13.14
C ASN A 159 2.51 11.03 -13.95
N ILE A 160 3.75 11.39 -13.62
CA ILE A 160 4.53 12.37 -14.38
C ILE A 160 4.75 11.89 -15.80
N PHE A 161 5.12 10.62 -16.00
CA PHE A 161 5.31 10.03 -17.32
C PHE A 161 4.03 10.13 -18.16
N LEU A 162 2.89 9.75 -17.63
CA LEU A 162 1.61 9.84 -18.33
C LEU A 162 1.22 11.30 -18.64
N ALA A 163 1.40 12.21 -17.71
CA ALA A 163 0.94 13.58 -17.85
C ALA A 163 1.87 14.44 -18.73
N ILE A 164 3.18 14.35 -18.54
CA ILE A 164 4.14 15.26 -19.17
C ILE A 164 4.73 14.66 -20.45
N ILE A 165 5.13 13.38 -20.41
CA ILE A 165 5.83 12.73 -21.54
C ILE A 165 4.81 12.16 -22.52
N PHE A 166 3.88 11.37 -22.04
CA PHE A 166 2.87 10.71 -22.88
C PHE A 166 1.66 11.59 -23.16
N ARG A 167 1.42 12.63 -22.35
CA ARG A 167 0.30 13.59 -22.45
C ARG A 167 -1.04 12.88 -22.62
N SER A 168 -1.25 11.83 -21.84
CA SER A 168 -2.46 11.02 -21.95
C SER A 168 -3.67 11.73 -21.36
N GLU A 169 -4.74 11.83 -22.13
CA GLU A 169 -6.06 12.29 -21.64
C GLU A 169 -6.95 11.15 -21.15
N ASN A 170 -6.46 9.90 -21.23
CA ASN A 170 -7.24 8.74 -20.81
C ASN A 170 -7.23 8.57 -19.29
N LYS A 171 -8.38 8.86 -18.67
CA LYS A 171 -8.62 8.75 -17.23
C LYS A 171 -8.28 7.38 -16.64
N ILE A 172 -8.47 6.29 -17.39
CA ILE A 172 -8.21 4.92 -16.92
C ILE A 172 -6.71 4.72 -16.65
N PHE A 173 -5.83 5.29 -17.48
CA PHE A 173 -4.39 5.16 -17.26
C PHE A 173 -3.94 5.74 -15.93
N TYR A 174 -4.53 6.85 -15.48
CA TYR A 174 -4.22 7.44 -14.18
C TYR A 174 -4.73 6.59 -13.00
N CYS A 175 -5.86 5.91 -13.16
CA CYS A 175 -6.30 4.92 -12.17
C CYS A 175 -5.34 3.71 -12.14
N LEU A 176 -4.88 3.26 -13.32
CA LEU A 176 -3.93 2.16 -13.43
C LEU A 176 -2.56 2.48 -12.80
N THR A 177 -2.12 3.75 -12.74
CA THR A 177 -0.86 4.08 -12.02
C THR A 177 -0.92 3.66 -10.55
N THR A 178 -2.05 3.88 -9.90
CA THR A 178 -2.27 3.46 -8.50
C THR A 178 -2.26 1.93 -8.39
N LEU A 179 -2.96 1.24 -9.29
CA LEU A 179 -3.02 -0.22 -9.31
C LEU A 179 -1.63 -0.83 -9.57
N VAL A 180 -0.89 -0.31 -10.55
CA VAL A 180 0.46 -0.79 -10.89
C VAL A 180 1.43 -0.55 -9.73
N ALA A 181 1.42 0.66 -9.13
CA ALA A 181 2.30 0.97 -8.01
C ALA A 181 2.03 0.05 -6.80
N ASN A 182 0.77 -0.16 -6.44
CA ASN A 182 0.38 -1.09 -5.36
C ASN A 182 0.68 -2.55 -5.74
N GLY A 183 0.41 -2.95 -6.98
CA GLY A 183 0.68 -4.30 -7.47
C GLY A 183 2.17 -4.66 -7.42
N MET A 184 3.04 -3.75 -7.82
CA MET A 184 4.49 -3.95 -7.74
C MET A 184 4.99 -3.98 -6.28
N ALA A 185 4.45 -3.11 -5.43
CA ALA A 185 4.74 -3.16 -3.99
C ALA A 185 4.28 -4.48 -3.37
N PHE A 186 3.08 -4.96 -3.72
CA PHE A 186 2.55 -6.27 -3.34
C PHE A 186 3.50 -7.40 -3.74
N LEU A 187 3.87 -7.50 -5.02
CA LEU A 187 4.76 -8.57 -5.50
C LEU A 187 6.12 -8.54 -4.78
N PHE A 188 6.68 -7.37 -4.55
CA PHE A 188 7.95 -7.21 -3.84
C PHE A 188 7.84 -7.65 -2.37
N LEU A 189 6.78 -7.25 -1.68
CA LEU A 189 6.54 -7.58 -0.28
C LEU A 189 6.27 -9.06 -0.08
N GLU A 190 5.44 -9.65 -0.93
CA GLU A 190 5.14 -11.09 -0.93
C GLU A 190 6.39 -11.93 -1.20
N TYR A 191 7.22 -11.52 -2.16
CA TYR A 191 8.50 -12.18 -2.41
C TYR A 191 9.42 -12.16 -1.18
N ARG A 192 9.54 -10.99 -0.52
CA ARG A 192 10.32 -10.86 0.71
C ARG A 192 9.76 -11.71 1.84
N PHE A 193 8.46 -11.69 2.02
CA PHE A 193 7.75 -12.47 3.03
C PHE A 193 7.93 -13.96 2.80
N TYR A 194 7.71 -14.43 1.58
CA TYR A 194 7.97 -15.81 1.18
C TYR A 194 9.41 -16.23 1.50
N LYS A 195 10.40 -15.41 1.13
CA LYS A 195 11.81 -15.69 1.41
C LYS A 195 12.10 -15.80 2.91
N SER A 196 11.48 -14.96 3.73
CA SER A 196 11.68 -14.94 5.19
C SER A 196 10.99 -16.09 5.92
N THR A 197 9.97 -16.71 5.29
CA THR A 197 9.16 -17.81 5.85
C THR A 197 9.32 -19.13 5.09
N LYS A 198 10.29 -19.20 4.17
CA LYS A 198 10.57 -20.41 3.38
C LYS A 198 10.98 -21.57 4.30
N GLY A 199 10.36 -22.74 4.10
CA GLY A 199 10.61 -23.94 4.91
C GLY A 199 9.85 -24.00 6.24
N ILE A 200 9.18 -22.92 6.65
CA ILE A 200 8.35 -22.90 7.85
C ILE A 200 6.96 -23.47 7.51
N LYS A 201 6.53 -24.50 8.24
CA LYS A 201 5.15 -25.01 8.15
C LYS A 201 4.23 -24.08 8.97
N ALA A 202 3.13 -23.63 8.35
CA ALA A 202 2.07 -22.86 8.99
C ALA A 202 0.82 -23.73 9.07
#